data_69f6613447369fc86fd757434cf6467c
#
_entry.id   69f6613447369fc86fd757434cf6467c
#
_cell.length_a   1.000
_cell.length_b   1.000
_cell.length_c   1.000
_cell.angle_alpha   90.00
_cell.angle_beta   90.00
_cell.angle_gamma   90.00
#
_symmetry.space_group_name_H-M   'P 1'
#
loop_
_entity.id
_entity.type
_entity.pdbx_description
1 polymer ?
#
loop_
_entity_poly.entity_id
_entity_poly.type
_entity_poly.pdbx_seq_one_letter_code
_entity_poly.pdbx_strand_id
1 'polypeptide(L)'
;VDGEPTNFGTLASWLIVVLNVITGNLDRPGGVMFPLPPAGGPTTFGTPGSGRGVRVPGSRRTRVRGLPSVLGEFPVAALAEEIDTAGDDRIRALITVAGNPVVSTPDATRMERALGQLDLLVCLDMYVTETSRHADVILPAPSPLARSHYDVVFGSLAVRNAARWSPAVFPLGPGEKDEGQVLLMLAAIAAGINSGSEPTPEQMDDLVAMTVAEDVSLLGAVAPRRGVARLIDISLRKGPYDLTLDDLES
;
A
#
# COMPACT_ATOMS: atom_id res chain seq x y z
N VAL A 1 13.07 -1.76 -15.73
CA VAL A 1 13.32 -0.60 -16.60
C VAL A 1 13.65 0.52 -15.67
N ASP A 2 14.91 0.89 -15.61
CA ASP A 2 15.42 1.94 -14.74
C ASP A 2 14.69 3.24 -15.07
N GLY A 3 14.04 3.81 -14.07
CA GLY A 3 13.20 5.00 -14.21
C GLY A 3 14.00 6.26 -14.41
N GLU A 4 14.87 6.30 -15.43
CA GLU A 4 15.42 7.56 -15.90
C GLU A 4 14.24 8.47 -16.28
N PRO A 5 14.16 9.67 -15.76
CA PRO A 5 13.13 10.64 -16.13
C PRO A 5 13.36 11.08 -17.57
N THR A 6 12.93 10.24 -18.51
CA THR A 6 12.97 10.62 -19.92
C THR A 6 11.71 11.40 -20.24
N ASN A 7 11.81 12.44 -21.04
CA ASN A 7 10.68 13.23 -21.52
C ASN A 7 9.62 12.37 -22.24
N PHE A 8 9.94 11.14 -22.59
CA PHE A 8 9.11 10.22 -23.36
C PHE A 8 8.89 8.86 -22.66
N GLY A 9 9.10 8.75 -21.34
CA GLY A 9 8.98 7.49 -20.61
C GLY A 9 7.62 6.79 -20.80
N THR A 10 6.53 7.53 -20.73
CA THR A 10 5.18 6.99 -20.99
C THR A 10 5.03 6.50 -22.42
N LEU A 11 5.54 7.22 -23.40
CA LEU A 11 5.52 6.81 -24.82
C LEU A 11 6.34 5.55 -25.03
N ALA A 12 7.53 5.46 -24.43
CA ALA A 12 8.37 4.26 -24.51
C ALA A 12 7.66 3.03 -23.91
N SER A 13 7.06 3.16 -22.75
CA SER A 13 6.27 2.10 -22.11
C SER A 13 5.10 1.67 -22.99
N TRP A 14 4.38 2.62 -23.57
CA TRP A 14 3.28 2.33 -24.50
C TRP A 14 3.77 1.61 -25.77
N LEU A 15 4.89 2.03 -26.35
CA LEU A 15 5.47 1.39 -27.53
C LEU A 15 5.90 -0.07 -27.26
N ILE A 16 6.36 -0.37 -26.06
CA ILE A 16 6.68 -1.76 -25.65
C ILE A 16 5.39 -2.61 -25.67
N VAL A 17 4.27 -2.08 -25.17
CA VAL A 17 2.99 -2.78 -25.22
C VAL A 17 2.54 -2.97 -26.70
N VAL A 18 2.61 -1.93 -27.52
CA VAL A 18 2.29 -1.99 -28.95
C VAL A 18 3.13 -3.05 -29.66
N LEU A 19 4.44 -3.09 -29.37
CA LEU A 19 5.33 -4.11 -29.94
C LEU A 19 4.85 -5.53 -29.61
N ASN A 20 4.49 -5.78 -28.36
CA ASN A 20 3.97 -7.10 -27.96
C ASN A 20 2.64 -7.42 -28.65
N VAL A 21 1.77 -6.43 -28.89
CA VAL A 21 0.52 -6.63 -29.64
C VAL A 21 0.79 -7.01 -31.10
N ILE A 22 1.57 -6.22 -31.82
CA ILE A 22 1.81 -6.42 -33.27
C ILE A 22 2.66 -7.65 -33.58
N THR A 23 3.47 -8.11 -32.63
CA THR A 23 4.25 -9.36 -32.76
C THR A 23 3.50 -10.60 -32.26
N GLY A 24 2.26 -10.43 -31.77
CA GLY A 24 1.45 -11.53 -31.27
C GLY A 24 1.93 -12.10 -29.94
N ASN A 25 2.67 -11.34 -29.15
CA ASN A 25 3.24 -11.76 -27.86
C ASN A 25 2.41 -11.29 -26.65
N LEU A 26 1.28 -10.61 -26.88
CA LEU A 26 0.40 -10.19 -25.80
C LEU A 26 -0.48 -11.35 -25.32
N ASP A 27 -0.51 -11.55 -24.01
CA ASP A 27 -1.33 -12.53 -23.28
C ASP A 27 -1.23 -13.97 -23.84
N ARG A 28 0.01 -14.44 -23.97
CA ARG A 28 0.28 -15.81 -24.41
C ARG A 28 1.51 -16.38 -23.72
N PRO A 29 1.62 -17.73 -23.57
CA PRO A 29 2.80 -18.37 -23.02
C PRO A 29 4.09 -17.95 -23.72
N GLY A 30 5.09 -17.51 -22.95
CA GLY A 30 6.36 -17.00 -23.45
C GLY A 30 6.34 -15.52 -23.83
N GLY A 31 5.20 -14.86 -23.83
CA GLY A 31 5.02 -13.43 -24.06
C GLY A 31 4.68 -12.64 -22.79
N VAL A 32 4.16 -11.43 -22.98
CA VAL A 32 3.60 -10.60 -21.90
C VAL A 32 2.25 -11.16 -21.50
N MET A 33 2.03 -11.35 -20.21
CA MET A 33 0.81 -11.92 -19.67
C MET A 33 0.11 -10.93 -18.74
N PHE A 34 -1.20 -11.13 -18.56
CA PHE A 34 -2.00 -10.43 -17.54
C PHE A 34 -2.14 -11.34 -16.33
N PRO A 35 -1.47 -11.05 -15.22
CA PRO A 35 -1.61 -11.87 -14.01
C PRO A 35 -3.02 -11.70 -13.40
N LEU A 36 -3.50 -12.78 -12.79
CA LEU A 36 -4.74 -12.79 -12.03
C LEU A 36 -4.43 -13.30 -10.62
N PRO A 37 -3.91 -12.43 -9.73
CA PRO A 37 -3.50 -12.85 -8.39
C PRO A 37 -4.70 -13.34 -7.57
N PRO A 38 -4.51 -14.33 -6.69
CA PRO A 38 -5.60 -14.88 -5.87
C PRO A 38 -6.20 -13.86 -4.89
N ALA A 39 -5.41 -12.93 -4.37
CA ALA A 39 -5.87 -11.82 -3.54
C ALA A 39 -5.15 -10.53 -3.93
N GLY A 40 -5.84 -9.42 -3.83
CA GLY A 40 -5.30 -8.10 -4.20
C GLY A 40 -5.22 -7.88 -5.71
N GLY A 41 -4.77 -6.69 -6.08
CA GLY A 41 -4.64 -6.28 -7.48
C GLY A 41 -5.93 -5.75 -8.12
N PRO A 42 -5.80 -4.83 -9.06
CA PRO A 42 -6.95 -4.17 -9.68
C PRO A 42 -7.78 -5.11 -10.57
N THR A 43 -7.22 -6.26 -10.97
CA THR A 43 -7.90 -7.24 -11.82
C THR A 43 -8.70 -8.28 -11.04
N THR A 44 -8.51 -8.35 -9.71
CA THR A 44 -9.21 -9.33 -8.86
C THR A 44 -10.48 -8.77 -8.22
N PHE A 45 -10.69 -7.47 -8.27
CA PHE A 45 -11.87 -6.81 -7.72
C PHE A 45 -12.83 -6.37 -8.80
N GLY A 46 -14.12 -6.66 -8.61
CA GLY A 46 -15.19 -6.25 -9.48
C GLY A 46 -15.39 -7.14 -10.70
N THR A 47 -16.26 -6.70 -11.61
CA THR A 47 -16.59 -7.45 -12.84
C THR A 47 -15.39 -7.47 -13.78
N PRO A 48 -14.94 -8.62 -14.27
CA PRO A 48 -13.88 -8.70 -15.27
C PRO A 48 -14.16 -7.79 -16.47
N GLY A 49 -13.12 -7.07 -16.91
CA GLY A 49 -13.24 -6.13 -18.04
C GLY A 49 -13.87 -4.77 -17.72
N SER A 50 -14.35 -4.55 -16.51
CA SER A 50 -14.96 -3.26 -16.10
C SER A 50 -13.96 -2.16 -15.73
N GLY A 51 -12.67 -2.47 -15.66
CA GLY A 51 -11.63 -1.54 -15.21
C GLY A 51 -11.75 -1.15 -13.73
N ARG A 52 -12.48 -1.88 -12.93
CA ARG A 52 -12.63 -1.62 -11.49
C ARG A 52 -11.27 -1.70 -10.78
N GLY A 53 -11.05 -0.78 -9.84
CA GLY A 53 -9.81 -0.66 -9.08
C GLY A 53 -8.77 0.23 -9.75
N VAL A 54 -8.94 0.62 -10.99
CA VAL A 54 -8.07 1.58 -11.67
C VAL A 54 -8.69 2.98 -11.57
N ARG A 55 -8.10 3.86 -10.76
CA ARG A 55 -8.49 5.27 -10.76
C ARG A 55 -7.99 5.93 -12.05
N VAL A 56 -8.84 6.78 -12.64
CA VAL A 56 -8.47 7.53 -13.85
C VAL A 56 -7.22 8.36 -13.56
N PRO A 57 -6.13 8.19 -14.33
CA PRO A 57 -4.93 9.01 -14.17
C PRO A 57 -5.27 10.50 -14.24
N GLY A 58 -4.70 11.28 -13.31
CA GLY A 58 -4.92 12.72 -13.27
C GLY A 58 -6.24 13.17 -12.65
N SER A 59 -7.02 12.28 -12.03
CA SER A 59 -8.22 12.65 -11.25
C SER A 59 -7.90 13.60 -10.10
N ARG A 60 -6.68 13.58 -9.61
CA ARG A 60 -6.11 14.52 -8.63
C ARG A 60 -4.77 15.03 -9.15
N ARG A 61 -4.37 16.22 -8.69
CA ARG A 61 -3.12 16.84 -9.10
C ARG A 61 -2.37 17.36 -7.88
N THR A 62 -1.03 17.35 -7.96
CA THR A 62 -0.17 18.01 -6.97
C THR A 62 -0.42 19.52 -7.00
N ARG A 63 -0.30 20.16 -5.85
CA ARG A 63 -0.62 21.59 -5.66
C ARG A 63 0.35 22.49 -6.42
N VAL A 64 1.65 22.22 -6.32
CA VAL A 64 2.69 23.14 -6.82
C VAL A 64 2.85 23.04 -8.34
N ARG A 65 3.07 21.84 -8.87
CA ARG A 65 3.32 21.66 -10.32
C ARG A 65 2.13 21.12 -11.10
N GLY A 66 1.04 20.78 -10.44
CA GLY A 66 -0.14 20.18 -11.11
C GLY A 66 0.14 18.81 -11.70
N LEU A 67 1.10 18.05 -11.15
CA LEU A 67 1.40 16.70 -11.63
C LEU A 67 0.23 15.76 -11.39
N PRO A 68 -0.13 14.90 -12.35
CA PRO A 68 -1.27 14.02 -12.22
C PRO A 68 -1.00 12.88 -11.23
N SER A 69 -2.04 12.48 -10.50
CA SER A 69 -2.01 11.22 -9.76
C SER A 69 -2.11 10.03 -10.72
N VAL A 70 -1.43 8.94 -10.39
CA VAL A 70 -1.49 7.67 -11.13
C VAL A 70 -1.89 6.57 -10.15
N LEU A 71 -2.92 5.81 -10.46
CA LEU A 71 -3.50 4.79 -9.56
C LEU A 71 -3.85 5.30 -8.15
N GLY A 72 -4.10 6.61 -8.02
CA GLY A 72 -4.40 7.27 -6.75
C GLY A 72 -3.19 7.79 -5.99
N GLU A 73 -1.98 7.56 -6.49
CA GLU A 73 -0.72 7.99 -5.90
C GLU A 73 -0.19 9.24 -6.59
N PHE A 74 0.51 10.08 -5.84
CA PHE A 74 1.23 11.23 -6.38
C PHE A 74 2.70 10.87 -6.62
N PRO A 75 3.36 11.50 -7.62
CA PRO A 75 4.80 11.33 -7.82
C PRO A 75 5.57 11.77 -6.57
N VAL A 76 6.34 10.86 -5.97
CA VAL A 76 7.13 11.15 -4.77
C VAL A 76 8.18 12.25 -5.01
N ALA A 77 8.59 12.47 -6.26
CA ALA A 77 9.47 13.57 -6.66
C ALA A 77 8.85 14.97 -6.43
N ALA A 78 7.54 15.05 -6.16
CA ALA A 78 6.87 16.30 -5.78
C ALA A 78 6.82 16.51 -4.26
N LEU A 79 7.15 15.51 -3.44
CA LEU A 79 6.92 15.55 -2.00
C LEU A 79 7.59 16.73 -1.32
N ALA A 80 8.87 16.96 -1.61
CA ALA A 80 9.61 18.06 -0.97
C ALA A 80 8.99 19.43 -1.29
N GLU A 81 8.58 19.66 -2.54
CA GLU A 81 7.96 20.95 -2.92
C GLU A 81 6.55 21.12 -2.37
N GLU A 82 5.79 20.05 -2.20
CA GLU A 82 4.46 20.08 -1.57
C GLU A 82 4.55 20.42 -0.07
N ILE A 83 5.70 20.16 0.55
CA ILE A 83 5.99 20.52 1.94
C ILE A 83 6.54 21.94 2.04
N ASP A 84 7.62 22.27 1.28
CA ASP A 84 8.41 23.49 1.47
C ASP A 84 7.88 24.73 0.72
N THR A 85 6.97 24.56 -0.24
CA THR A 85 6.38 25.70 -0.93
C THR A 85 5.22 26.28 -0.11
N ALA A 86 5.30 27.55 0.22
CA ALA A 86 4.28 28.25 1.01
C ALA A 86 2.88 28.14 0.42
N GLY A 87 1.87 28.09 1.28
CA GLY A 87 0.46 27.99 0.94
C GLY A 87 -0.31 27.32 2.09
N ASP A 88 -1.61 27.65 2.23
CA ASP A 88 -2.43 27.17 3.33
C ASP A 88 -2.67 25.64 3.26
N ASP A 89 -2.63 25.08 2.08
CA ASP A 89 -2.83 23.65 1.76
C ASP A 89 -1.52 22.89 1.50
N ARG A 90 -0.37 23.41 1.98
CA ARG A 90 0.87 22.64 1.97
C ARG A 90 0.77 21.39 2.85
N ILE A 91 1.56 20.38 2.57
CA ILE A 91 1.67 19.22 3.44
C ILE A 91 2.29 19.66 4.78
N ARG A 92 1.57 19.48 5.88
CA ARG A 92 1.97 19.86 7.24
C ARG A 92 2.27 18.66 8.12
N ALA A 93 1.69 17.50 7.80
CA ALA A 93 1.94 16.25 8.50
C ALA A 93 2.30 15.14 7.50
N LEU A 94 3.24 14.29 7.86
CA LEU A 94 3.67 13.14 7.08
C LEU A 94 3.77 11.90 7.95
N ILE A 95 3.26 10.79 7.45
CA ILE A 95 3.48 9.47 8.04
C ILE A 95 4.29 8.65 7.04
N THR A 96 5.44 8.14 7.44
CA THR A 96 6.21 7.20 6.63
C THR A 96 6.08 5.79 7.19
N VAL A 97 5.91 4.81 6.31
CA VAL A 97 5.82 3.39 6.66
C VAL A 97 6.95 2.65 5.95
N ALA A 98 7.94 2.20 6.72
CA ALA A 98 9.13 1.49 6.22
C ALA A 98 9.80 2.21 5.03
N GLY A 99 9.78 3.54 5.02
CA GLY A 99 10.26 4.35 3.91
C GLY A 99 11.33 5.36 4.33
N ASN A 100 12.34 5.55 3.49
CA ASN A 100 13.40 6.52 3.73
C ASN A 100 13.46 7.55 2.57
N PRO A 101 12.47 8.47 2.49
CA PRO A 101 12.39 9.45 1.39
C PRO A 101 13.62 10.34 1.25
N VAL A 102 14.39 10.61 2.29
CA VAL A 102 15.65 11.36 2.17
C VAL A 102 16.62 10.67 1.22
N VAL A 103 16.69 9.33 1.25
CA VAL A 103 17.61 8.56 0.38
C VAL A 103 16.94 8.13 -0.92
N SER A 104 15.64 7.80 -0.89
CA SER A 104 14.94 7.19 -2.02
C SER A 104 14.23 8.16 -2.95
N THR A 105 14.29 9.48 -2.67
CA THR A 105 13.69 10.50 -3.53
C THR A 105 14.76 11.44 -4.13
N PRO A 106 14.46 12.12 -5.24
CA PRO A 106 15.36 13.12 -5.78
C PRO A 106 15.64 14.25 -4.79
N ASP A 107 16.89 14.77 -4.80
CA ASP A 107 17.33 15.91 -4.00
C ASP A 107 17.20 15.69 -2.48
N ALA A 108 18.04 14.79 -1.94
CA ALA A 108 18.12 14.49 -0.52
C ALA A 108 18.24 15.76 0.36
N THR A 109 19.05 16.74 -0.06
CA THR A 109 19.27 17.99 0.68
C THR A 109 17.98 18.82 0.78
N ARG A 110 17.20 18.89 -0.28
CA ARG A 110 15.90 19.55 -0.25
C ARG A 110 14.91 18.80 0.61
N MET A 111 14.89 17.46 0.48
CA MET A 111 14.00 16.62 1.27
C MET A 111 14.25 16.79 2.77
N GLU A 112 15.51 16.74 3.22
CA GLU A 112 15.83 17.00 4.63
C GLU A 112 15.33 18.35 5.14
N ARG A 113 15.55 19.41 4.36
CA ARG A 113 15.05 20.76 4.71
C ARG A 113 13.53 20.82 4.73
N ALA A 114 12.86 20.13 3.82
CA ALA A 114 11.42 20.07 3.76
C ALA A 114 10.83 19.33 4.97
N LEU A 115 11.41 18.19 5.36
CA LEU A 115 10.97 17.45 6.56
C LEU A 115 11.04 18.33 7.82
N GLY A 116 12.05 19.18 7.96
CA GLY A 116 12.16 20.13 9.08
C GLY A 116 11.09 21.24 9.10
N GLN A 117 10.24 21.33 8.07
CA GLN A 117 9.12 22.31 7.99
C GLN A 117 7.75 21.67 8.26
N LEU A 118 7.70 20.36 8.49
CA LEU A 118 6.49 19.67 8.90
C LEU A 118 6.11 20.08 10.32
N ASP A 119 4.81 20.13 10.58
CA ASP A 119 4.28 20.29 11.94
C ASP A 119 4.27 18.96 12.69
N LEU A 120 4.25 17.84 11.94
CA LEU A 120 4.28 16.48 12.51
C LEU A 120 4.89 15.50 11.50
N LEU A 121 5.90 14.77 11.93
CA LEU A 121 6.44 13.61 11.20
C LEU A 121 6.37 12.37 12.09
N VAL A 122 5.62 11.37 11.65
CA VAL A 122 5.53 10.05 12.28
C VAL A 122 6.19 9.02 11.38
N CYS A 123 7.12 8.25 11.90
CA CYS A 123 7.79 7.19 11.17
C CYS A 123 7.50 5.83 11.80
N LEU A 124 6.89 4.92 11.04
CA LEU A 124 6.79 3.51 11.39
C LEU A 124 8.00 2.80 10.78
N ASP A 125 9.02 2.54 11.58
CA ASP A 125 10.30 2.03 11.11
C ASP A 125 11.00 1.20 12.21
N MET A 126 11.86 0.27 11.80
CA MET A 126 12.66 -0.57 12.69
C MET A 126 13.97 0.11 13.12
N TYR A 127 14.45 1.06 12.33
CA TYR A 127 15.74 1.73 12.50
C TYR A 127 15.59 3.24 12.50
N VAL A 128 16.54 3.93 13.13
CA VAL A 128 16.69 5.37 12.94
C VAL A 128 17.45 5.60 11.63
N THR A 129 16.74 6.10 10.63
CA THR A 129 17.24 6.37 9.29
C THR A 129 17.45 7.87 9.07
N GLU A 130 17.95 8.26 7.88
CA GLU A 130 18.12 9.66 7.49
C GLU A 130 16.78 10.42 7.52
N THR A 131 15.67 9.75 7.30
CA THR A 131 14.33 10.33 7.40
C THR A 131 13.84 10.34 8.84
N SER A 132 13.85 9.19 9.51
CA SER A 132 13.22 9.05 10.82
C SER A 132 13.97 9.81 11.94
N ARG A 133 15.23 10.19 11.73
CA ARG A 133 15.94 11.10 12.68
C ARG A 133 15.31 12.51 12.76
N HIS A 134 14.45 12.89 11.80
CA HIS A 134 13.68 14.14 11.81
C HIS A 134 12.28 13.96 12.40
N ALA A 135 11.90 12.73 12.74
CA ALA A 135 10.54 12.43 13.20
C ALA A 135 10.29 12.95 14.63
N ASP A 136 9.07 13.46 14.82
CA ASP A 136 8.55 13.77 16.16
C ASP A 136 8.21 12.49 16.91
N VAL A 137 7.77 11.46 16.19
CA VAL A 137 7.43 10.15 16.75
C VAL A 137 7.96 9.04 15.84
N ILE A 138 8.70 8.10 16.45
CA ILE A 138 9.07 6.84 15.78
C ILE A 138 8.29 5.72 16.45
N LEU A 139 7.50 5.00 15.66
CA LEU A 139 6.79 3.80 16.08
C LEU A 139 7.59 2.59 15.61
N PRO A 140 8.20 1.80 16.51
CA PRO A 140 8.99 0.66 16.11
C PRO A 140 8.10 -0.44 15.53
N ALA A 141 8.38 -0.86 14.29
CA ALA A 141 7.75 -2.02 13.71
C ALA A 141 8.36 -3.30 14.30
N PRO A 142 7.56 -4.36 14.49
CA PRO A 142 8.07 -5.64 14.95
C PRO A 142 8.98 -6.29 13.91
N SER A 143 9.79 -7.25 14.36
CA SER A 143 10.61 -8.05 13.44
C SER A 143 9.75 -8.68 12.34
N PRO A 144 10.23 -8.74 11.07
CA PRO A 144 9.56 -9.47 10.00
C PRO A 144 9.25 -10.93 10.34
N LEU A 145 10.00 -11.54 11.25
CA LEU A 145 9.76 -12.91 11.72
C LEU A 145 8.67 -12.99 12.80
N ALA A 146 8.28 -11.87 13.39
CA ALA A 146 7.21 -11.81 14.38
C ALA A 146 5.86 -11.37 13.78
N ARG A 147 5.78 -11.26 12.46
CA ARG A 147 4.54 -10.94 11.75
C ARG A 147 4.25 -11.94 10.64
N SER A 148 2.98 -12.18 10.39
CA SER A 148 2.55 -12.95 9.23
C SER A 148 2.65 -12.09 7.96
N HIS A 149 2.81 -12.75 6.81
CA HIS A 149 2.95 -12.07 5.53
C HIS A 149 2.20 -12.76 4.41
N TYR A 150 1.56 -11.96 3.59
CA TYR A 150 1.03 -12.32 2.27
C TYR A 150 1.39 -11.22 1.28
N ASP A 151 1.97 -11.59 0.15
CA ASP A 151 2.39 -10.61 -0.86
C ASP A 151 1.23 -10.20 -1.76
N VAL A 152 0.55 -9.13 -1.37
CA VAL A 152 -0.58 -8.58 -2.15
C VAL A 152 -0.08 -7.82 -3.38
N VAL A 153 1.08 -7.16 -3.29
CA VAL A 153 1.55 -6.22 -4.32
C VAL A 153 2.26 -6.94 -5.45
N PHE A 154 3.28 -7.74 -5.13
CA PHE A 154 4.10 -8.40 -6.14
C PHE A 154 3.45 -9.66 -6.72
N GLY A 155 2.38 -10.16 -6.11
CA GLY A 155 1.56 -11.21 -6.70
C GLY A 155 1.04 -10.85 -8.10
N SER A 156 0.81 -9.56 -8.35
CA SER A 156 0.42 -9.04 -9.67
C SER A 156 1.56 -9.02 -10.70
N LEU A 157 2.80 -9.24 -10.29
CA LEU A 157 3.99 -9.32 -11.16
C LEU A 157 4.52 -10.76 -11.28
N ALA A 158 3.89 -11.70 -10.62
CA ALA A 158 4.33 -13.09 -10.61
C ALA A 158 4.15 -13.75 -11.99
N VAL A 159 5.13 -14.57 -12.39
CA VAL A 159 5.10 -15.34 -13.65
C VAL A 159 4.00 -16.41 -13.63
N ARG A 160 3.55 -16.83 -12.45
CA ARG A 160 2.44 -17.75 -12.24
C ARG A 160 1.54 -17.18 -11.16
N ASN A 161 0.22 -17.33 -11.33
CA ASN A 161 -0.71 -17.01 -10.26
C ASN A 161 -0.46 -17.97 -9.10
N ALA A 162 -0.04 -17.42 -7.98
CA ALA A 162 0.30 -18.18 -6.77
C ALA A 162 -0.17 -17.42 -5.54
N ALA A 163 -0.61 -18.16 -4.53
CA ALA A 163 -0.91 -17.65 -3.21
C ALA A 163 0.03 -18.32 -2.20
N ARG A 164 0.62 -17.53 -1.33
CA ARG A 164 1.45 -18.04 -0.25
C ARG A 164 1.22 -17.22 1.01
N TRP A 165 0.86 -17.90 2.05
CA TRP A 165 0.82 -17.38 3.41
C TRP A 165 2.08 -17.77 4.17
N SER A 166 2.69 -16.83 4.85
CA SER A 166 3.81 -17.07 5.75
C SER A 166 3.38 -16.66 7.14
N PRO A 167 3.10 -17.62 8.05
CA PRO A 167 2.75 -17.29 9.43
C PRO A 167 3.95 -16.71 10.16
N ALA A 168 3.70 -15.94 11.23
CA ALA A 168 4.74 -15.47 12.12
C ALA A 168 5.53 -16.65 12.71
N VAL A 169 6.86 -16.55 12.71
CA VAL A 169 7.76 -17.57 13.29
C VAL A 169 7.90 -17.39 14.79
N PHE A 170 7.90 -16.15 15.26
CA PHE A 170 8.00 -15.79 16.67
C PHE A 170 6.75 -15.04 17.12
N PRO A 171 6.35 -15.16 18.37
CA PRO A 171 5.32 -14.30 18.94
C PRO A 171 5.85 -12.86 19.05
N LEU A 172 4.94 -11.91 19.09
CA LEU A 172 5.27 -10.52 19.42
C LEU A 172 5.86 -10.44 20.84
N GLY A 173 6.86 -9.60 21.02
CA GLY A 173 7.44 -9.32 22.34
C GLY A 173 6.47 -8.56 23.25
N PRO A 174 6.77 -8.51 24.56
CA PRO A 174 5.95 -7.75 25.51
C PRO A 174 5.86 -6.28 25.13
N GLY A 175 4.65 -5.79 24.90
CA GLY A 175 4.36 -4.40 24.50
C GLY A 175 4.53 -4.10 23.02
N GLU A 176 5.03 -5.03 22.20
CA GLU A 176 5.03 -4.90 20.76
C GLU A 176 3.61 -4.99 20.20
N LYS A 177 3.34 -4.21 19.17
CA LYS A 177 2.07 -4.23 18.45
C LYS A 177 2.31 -4.71 17.03
N ASP A 178 1.35 -5.47 16.49
CA ASP A 178 1.33 -5.78 15.07
C ASP A 178 1.26 -4.50 14.24
N GLU A 179 2.02 -4.45 13.16
CA GLU A 179 2.11 -3.28 12.29
C GLU A 179 0.73 -2.88 11.73
N GLY A 180 -0.10 -3.88 11.39
CA GLY A 180 -1.47 -3.63 10.94
C GLY A 180 -2.33 -2.95 12.01
N GLN A 181 -2.19 -3.32 13.27
CA GLN A 181 -2.88 -2.65 14.38
C GLN A 181 -2.44 -1.20 14.54
N VAL A 182 -1.14 -0.92 14.41
CA VAL A 182 -0.61 0.45 14.46
C VAL A 182 -1.20 1.29 13.33
N LEU A 183 -1.22 0.76 12.11
CA LEU A 183 -1.78 1.46 10.94
C LEU A 183 -3.29 1.71 11.09
N LEU A 184 -4.04 0.75 11.62
CA LEU A 184 -5.47 0.93 11.90
C LEU A 184 -5.71 2.04 12.93
N MET A 185 -4.91 2.11 13.98
CA MET A 185 -5.02 3.17 14.97
C MET A 185 -4.64 4.54 14.40
N LEU A 186 -3.58 4.64 13.62
CA LEU A 186 -3.22 5.87 12.92
C LEU A 186 -4.32 6.34 11.97
N ALA A 187 -4.95 5.41 11.26
CA ALA A 187 -6.09 5.71 10.38
C ALA A 187 -7.30 6.24 11.18
N ALA A 188 -7.58 5.67 12.36
CA ALA A 188 -8.63 6.15 13.23
C ALA A 188 -8.37 7.58 13.72
N ILE A 189 -7.16 7.86 14.16
CA ILE A 189 -6.73 9.19 14.59
C ILE A 189 -6.91 10.19 13.45
N ALA A 190 -6.41 9.85 12.26
CA ALA A 190 -6.51 10.70 11.07
C ALA A 190 -7.96 10.94 10.63
N ALA A 191 -8.85 9.98 10.84
CA ALA A 191 -10.28 10.11 10.56
C ALA A 191 -11.06 10.88 11.64
N GLY A 192 -10.41 11.31 12.73
CA GLY A 192 -11.06 12.04 13.82
C GLY A 192 -12.03 11.19 14.66
N ILE A 193 -11.86 9.86 14.66
CA ILE A 193 -12.74 8.92 15.40
C ILE A 193 -12.49 8.97 16.92
N ASN A 194 -11.76 9.96 17.42
CA ASN A 194 -11.29 10.07 18.81
C ASN A 194 -12.19 10.91 19.72
N SER A 195 -13.39 11.23 19.33
CA SER A 195 -14.26 12.10 20.13
C SER A 195 -14.91 11.36 21.31
N GLY A 196 -14.13 11.03 22.35
CA GLY A 196 -14.67 10.61 23.65
C GLY A 196 -14.28 9.23 24.17
N SER A 197 -13.87 8.29 23.31
CA SER A 197 -13.23 7.03 23.70
C SER A 197 -12.27 6.61 22.57
N GLU A 198 -11.07 6.25 22.91
CA GLU A 198 -10.14 5.71 21.92
C GLU A 198 -10.74 4.44 21.30
N PRO A 199 -10.85 4.34 19.95
CA PRO A 199 -11.30 3.10 19.32
C PRO A 199 -10.31 2.00 19.66
N THR A 200 -10.82 0.85 20.07
CA THR A 200 -9.94 -0.29 20.32
C THR A 200 -9.43 -0.86 18.98
N PRO A 201 -8.28 -1.53 18.98
CA PRO A 201 -7.79 -2.22 17.77
C PRO A 201 -8.83 -3.17 17.16
N GLU A 202 -9.65 -3.82 18.00
CA GLU A 202 -10.70 -4.74 17.56
C GLU A 202 -11.83 -4.00 16.83
N GLN A 203 -12.24 -2.83 17.32
CA GLN A 203 -13.27 -2.01 16.66
C GLN A 203 -12.78 -1.52 15.29
N MET A 204 -11.51 -1.15 15.18
CA MET A 204 -10.93 -0.74 13.92
C MET A 204 -10.77 -1.91 12.96
N ASP A 205 -10.37 -3.09 13.44
CA ASP A 205 -10.32 -4.31 12.63
C ASP A 205 -11.71 -4.64 12.07
N ASP A 206 -12.76 -4.57 12.89
CA ASP A 206 -14.12 -4.81 12.43
C ASP A 206 -14.57 -3.79 11.36
N LEU A 207 -14.27 -2.51 11.54
CA LEU A 207 -14.61 -1.47 10.57
C LEU A 207 -13.93 -1.69 9.22
N VAL A 208 -12.63 -1.97 9.23
CA VAL A 208 -11.86 -2.24 8.00
C VAL A 208 -12.33 -3.54 7.34
N ALA A 209 -12.55 -4.59 8.13
CA ALA A 209 -13.05 -5.86 7.61
C ALA A 209 -14.43 -5.70 6.95
N MET A 210 -15.34 -4.93 7.53
CA MET A 210 -16.63 -4.60 6.92
C MET A 210 -16.45 -3.85 5.58
N THR A 211 -15.52 -2.90 5.54
CA THR A 211 -15.25 -2.12 4.32
C THR A 211 -14.68 -2.99 3.21
N VAL A 212 -13.78 -3.93 3.55
CA VAL A 212 -13.15 -4.84 2.57
C VAL A 212 -14.11 -5.96 2.14
N ALA A 213 -14.91 -6.49 3.07
CA ALA A 213 -15.85 -7.56 2.78
C ALA A 213 -16.97 -7.11 1.84
N GLU A 214 -17.51 -5.89 2.02
CA GLU A 214 -18.70 -5.37 1.33
C GLU A 214 -19.97 -6.21 1.56
N ASP A 215 -19.82 -7.43 2.09
CA ASP A 215 -20.88 -8.37 2.42
C ASP A 215 -20.69 -8.90 3.85
N VAL A 216 -21.68 -8.70 4.68
CA VAL A 216 -21.68 -9.11 6.10
C VAL A 216 -21.55 -10.64 6.26
N SER A 217 -22.04 -11.43 5.29
CA SER A 217 -21.93 -12.89 5.34
C SER A 217 -20.48 -13.38 5.37
N LEU A 218 -19.58 -12.68 4.70
CA LEU A 218 -18.15 -12.99 4.70
C LEU A 218 -17.51 -12.81 6.07
N LEU A 219 -17.99 -11.86 6.89
CA LEU A 219 -17.45 -11.65 8.24
C LEU A 219 -17.68 -12.85 9.16
N GLY A 220 -18.83 -13.52 9.01
CA GLY A 220 -19.12 -14.77 9.71
C GLY A 220 -18.24 -15.93 9.23
N ALA A 221 -18.01 -16.01 7.93
CA ALA A 221 -17.21 -17.07 7.32
C ALA A 221 -15.73 -17.02 7.69
N VAL A 222 -15.19 -15.85 8.02
CA VAL A 222 -13.78 -15.67 8.39
C VAL A 222 -13.53 -15.65 9.90
N ALA A 223 -14.58 -15.75 10.73
CA ALA A 223 -14.44 -15.83 12.17
C ALA A 223 -13.75 -17.16 12.58
N PRO A 224 -12.92 -17.19 13.64
CA PRO A 224 -12.61 -16.08 14.57
C PRO A 224 -11.39 -15.24 14.19
N ARG A 225 -10.92 -15.29 12.93
CA ARG A 225 -9.72 -14.57 12.48
C ARG A 225 -9.84 -13.06 12.72
N ARG A 226 -8.69 -12.43 12.97
CA ARG A 226 -8.54 -11.00 13.20
C ARG A 226 -7.34 -10.44 12.44
N GLY A 227 -7.28 -9.12 12.29
CA GLY A 227 -6.15 -8.40 11.71
C GLY A 227 -5.84 -8.79 10.27
N VAL A 228 -4.56 -8.85 9.93
CA VAL A 228 -4.09 -9.14 8.56
C VAL A 228 -4.61 -10.48 8.06
N ALA A 229 -4.61 -11.53 8.87
CA ALA A 229 -5.12 -12.86 8.49
C ALA A 229 -6.59 -12.81 8.07
N ARG A 230 -7.43 -12.04 8.79
CA ARG A 230 -8.83 -11.83 8.44
C ARG A 230 -9.01 -11.13 7.10
N LEU A 231 -8.24 -10.05 6.87
CA LEU A 231 -8.32 -9.27 5.63
C LEU A 231 -7.85 -10.09 4.42
N ILE A 232 -6.82 -10.89 4.58
CA ILE A 232 -6.33 -11.78 3.51
C ILE A 232 -7.36 -12.89 3.22
N ASP A 233 -7.95 -13.52 4.24
CA ASP A 233 -8.98 -14.55 4.03
C ASP A 233 -10.21 -13.97 3.29
N ILE A 234 -10.68 -12.78 3.67
CA ILE A 234 -11.73 -12.06 2.92
C ILE A 234 -11.31 -11.85 1.46
N SER A 235 -10.08 -11.39 1.25
CA SER A 235 -9.58 -11.08 -0.10
C SER A 235 -9.43 -12.32 -0.97
N LEU A 236 -9.03 -13.45 -0.41
CA LEU A 236 -8.94 -14.74 -1.09
C LEU A 236 -10.32 -15.24 -1.50
N ARG A 237 -11.31 -15.20 -0.58
CA ARG A 237 -12.70 -15.58 -0.87
C ARG A 237 -13.39 -14.70 -1.92
N LYS A 238 -13.00 -13.44 -2.01
CA LYS A 238 -13.45 -12.51 -3.08
C LYS A 238 -12.64 -12.66 -4.36
N GLY A 239 -11.56 -13.41 -4.32
CA GLY A 239 -10.67 -13.64 -5.45
C GLY A 239 -11.25 -14.62 -6.48
N PRO A 240 -10.56 -14.82 -7.62
CA PRO A 240 -11.08 -15.59 -8.72
C PRO A 240 -10.93 -17.12 -8.57
N TYR A 241 -10.42 -17.61 -7.44
CA TYR A 241 -10.08 -19.02 -7.26
C TYR A 241 -10.79 -19.69 -6.07
N ASP A 242 -11.73 -18.99 -5.43
CA ASP A 242 -12.48 -19.47 -4.26
C ASP A 242 -11.60 -20.02 -3.12
N LEU A 243 -10.39 -19.46 -2.98
CA LEU A 243 -9.45 -19.88 -1.95
C LEU A 243 -9.82 -19.29 -0.59
N THR A 244 -9.44 -20.02 0.44
CA THR A 244 -9.48 -19.58 1.84
C THR A 244 -8.06 -19.49 2.41
N LEU A 245 -7.90 -18.83 3.55
CA LEU A 245 -6.61 -18.84 4.22
C LEU A 245 -6.25 -20.23 4.76
N ASP A 246 -7.26 -21.06 5.14
CA ASP A 246 -7.05 -22.44 5.58
C ASP A 246 -6.39 -23.30 4.49
N ASP A 247 -6.72 -23.06 3.21
CA ASP A 247 -6.09 -23.74 2.08
C ASP A 247 -4.58 -23.43 1.96
N LEU A 248 -4.14 -22.31 2.49
CA LEU A 248 -2.74 -21.87 2.46
C LEU A 248 -1.96 -22.24 3.72
N GLU A 249 -2.67 -22.61 4.80
CA GLU A 249 -2.08 -23.04 6.07
C GLU A 249 -1.91 -24.57 6.12
N SER A 250 -2.50 -25.31 5.19
CA SER A 250 -2.40 -26.77 5.05
C SER A 250 -1.10 -27.17 4.33
#